data_f578ba37c7952db2f099adfa74c647d2
#
_entry.id   f578ba37c7952db2f099adfa74c647d2
#
_cell.length_a   1.000
_cell.length_b   1.000
_cell.length_c   1.000
_cell.angle_alpha   90.00
_cell.angle_beta   90.00
_cell.angle_gamma   90.00
#
_symmetry.space_group_name_H-M   'P 1'
#
loop_
_entity.id
_entity.type
_entity.pdbx_description
1 polymer ?
#
loop_
_entity_poly.entity_id
_entity_poly.type
_entity_poly.pdbx_seq_one_letter_code
_entity_poly.pdbx_strand_id
1 'polypeptide(L)'
;VSPNTANARPGGRAARVRSAVHRAVRELLAEEPAEALTLPVIAERAGVHPTTLYRRWRTIGELLAEVATSRFSGENGELVVPDTGSLRGDLERWTEGVVDDLTDPEGIALLRAAIGAGGFASRACMVDRHAQLAAMLDHERARGGTVPEVGRAADTLLGPLLYRAVFTDLQIGPDWVHDVVRAFLDGQRTG
;
A
#
# COMPACT_ATOMS: atom_id res chain seq x y z
N VAL A 1 -13.98 -50.59 0.13
CA VAL A 1 -13.42 -49.45 0.84
C VAL A 1 -12.77 -48.57 -0.22
N SER A 2 -13.45 -47.50 -0.62
CA SER A 2 -12.97 -46.55 -1.62
C SER A 2 -12.08 -45.48 -0.98
N PRO A 3 -10.95 -45.09 -1.56
CA PRO A 3 -10.16 -44.02 -1.00
C PRO A 3 -10.76 -42.67 -1.35
N ASN A 4 -10.85 -41.88 -0.33
CA ASN A 4 -11.25 -40.49 -0.28
C ASN A 4 -10.41 -39.62 -1.24
N THR A 5 -10.99 -39.18 -2.36
CA THR A 5 -10.42 -38.16 -3.21
C THR A 5 -10.49 -36.83 -2.49
N ALA A 6 -9.35 -36.41 -1.91
CA ALA A 6 -9.19 -35.12 -1.29
C ALA A 6 -9.56 -34.01 -2.29
N ASN A 7 -10.66 -33.34 -2.02
CA ASN A 7 -11.20 -32.20 -2.75
C ASN A 7 -10.20 -31.02 -2.67
N ALA A 8 -9.33 -30.89 -3.67
CA ALA A 8 -8.42 -29.76 -3.79
C ALA A 8 -9.26 -28.49 -4.01
N ARG A 9 -9.39 -27.65 -2.96
CA ARG A 9 -10.12 -26.38 -3.00
C ARG A 9 -9.65 -25.53 -4.19
N PRO A 10 -10.56 -25.07 -5.08
CA PRO A 10 -10.21 -24.32 -6.30
C PRO A 10 -9.37 -23.05 -6.06
N GLY A 11 -9.40 -22.50 -4.84
CA GLY A 11 -8.60 -21.32 -4.47
C GLY A 11 -7.09 -21.56 -4.28
N GLY A 12 -6.67 -22.78 -3.94
CA GLY A 12 -5.28 -23.03 -3.53
C GLY A 12 -4.23 -22.86 -4.64
N ARG A 13 -4.56 -23.19 -5.91
CA ARG A 13 -3.61 -23.03 -7.04
C ARG A 13 -3.52 -21.57 -7.47
N ALA A 14 -4.63 -20.86 -7.56
CA ALA A 14 -4.63 -19.44 -7.92
C ALA A 14 -3.94 -18.58 -6.87
N ALA A 15 -4.15 -18.87 -5.57
CA ALA A 15 -3.47 -18.20 -4.47
C ALA A 15 -1.96 -18.45 -4.50
N ARG A 16 -1.51 -19.70 -4.73
CA ARG A 16 -0.08 -20.02 -4.85
C ARG A 16 0.60 -19.30 -6.01
N VAL A 17 -0.06 -19.25 -7.17
CA VAL A 17 0.44 -18.50 -8.33
C VAL A 17 0.56 -17.02 -7.99
N ARG A 18 -0.47 -16.41 -7.37
CA ARG A 18 -0.45 -15.01 -6.95
C ARG A 18 0.73 -14.74 -6.01
N SER A 19 0.90 -15.55 -4.97
CA SER A 19 1.99 -15.38 -4.01
C SER A 19 3.37 -15.54 -4.66
N ALA A 20 3.53 -16.48 -5.60
CA ALA A 20 4.78 -16.66 -6.35
C ALA A 20 5.09 -15.44 -7.24
N VAL A 21 4.09 -14.88 -7.91
CA VAL A 21 4.23 -13.69 -8.76
C VAL A 21 4.55 -12.46 -7.91
N HIS A 22 3.86 -12.24 -6.79
CA HIS A 22 4.15 -11.14 -5.88
C HIS A 22 5.58 -11.22 -5.32
N ARG A 23 6.03 -12.41 -4.94
CA ARG A 23 7.41 -12.62 -4.49
C ARG A 23 8.40 -12.29 -5.60
N ALA A 24 8.18 -12.78 -6.83
CA ALA A 24 9.04 -12.50 -7.98
C ALA A 24 9.17 -11.00 -8.29
N VAL A 25 8.07 -10.24 -8.17
CA VAL A 25 8.12 -8.78 -8.32
C VAL A 25 9.06 -8.15 -7.28
N ARG A 26 8.93 -8.54 -6.01
CA ARG A 26 9.75 -8.00 -4.93
C ARG A 26 11.23 -8.33 -5.09
N GLU A 27 11.53 -9.60 -5.42
CA GLU A 27 12.90 -10.05 -5.69
C GLU A 27 13.52 -9.26 -6.85
N LEU A 28 12.80 -9.09 -7.95
CA LEU A 28 13.29 -8.34 -9.11
C LEU A 28 13.50 -6.85 -8.80
N LEU A 29 12.62 -6.21 -8.04
CA LEU A 29 12.79 -4.82 -7.62
C LEU A 29 13.98 -4.59 -6.69
N ALA A 30 14.43 -5.63 -5.98
CA ALA A 30 15.64 -5.57 -5.17
C ALA A 30 16.93 -5.74 -6.00
N GLU A 31 16.85 -6.36 -7.17
CA GLU A 31 17.99 -6.71 -8.02
C GLU A 31 18.15 -5.78 -9.22
N GLU A 32 17.05 -5.26 -9.76
CA GLU A 32 16.98 -4.58 -11.05
C GLU A 32 16.23 -3.25 -10.97
N PRO A 33 16.52 -2.27 -11.83
CA PRO A 33 15.73 -1.07 -11.96
C PRO A 33 14.27 -1.39 -12.34
N ALA A 34 13.33 -0.61 -11.85
CA ALA A 34 11.89 -0.81 -12.08
C ALA A 34 11.51 -0.85 -13.57
N GLU A 35 12.25 -0.14 -14.42
CA GLU A 35 12.07 -0.08 -15.87
C GLU A 35 12.38 -1.41 -16.56
N ALA A 36 13.18 -2.27 -15.94
CA ALA A 36 13.49 -3.61 -16.45
C ALA A 36 12.36 -4.62 -16.20
N LEU A 37 11.42 -4.31 -15.32
CA LEU A 37 10.31 -5.20 -15.01
C LEU A 37 9.31 -5.28 -16.15
N THR A 38 9.11 -6.49 -16.64
CA THR A 38 8.05 -6.81 -17.62
C THR A 38 7.30 -8.06 -17.20
N LEU A 39 6.06 -8.23 -17.67
CA LEU A 39 5.28 -9.42 -17.35
C LEU A 39 5.99 -10.73 -17.73
N PRO A 40 6.70 -10.86 -18.89
CA PRO A 40 7.49 -12.05 -19.20
C PRO A 40 8.62 -12.32 -18.21
N VAL A 41 9.40 -11.31 -17.82
CA VAL A 41 10.50 -11.44 -16.85
C VAL A 41 9.98 -11.91 -15.49
N ILE A 42 8.87 -11.32 -15.04
CA ILE A 42 8.23 -11.73 -13.79
C ILE A 42 7.68 -13.16 -13.87
N ALA A 43 7.10 -13.56 -15.01
CA ALA A 43 6.60 -14.90 -15.20
C ALA A 43 7.71 -15.95 -15.12
N GLU A 44 8.85 -15.67 -15.74
CA GLU A 44 10.05 -16.52 -15.69
C GLU A 44 10.55 -16.66 -14.24
N ARG A 45 10.74 -15.56 -13.51
CA ARG A 45 11.17 -15.56 -12.11
C ARG A 45 10.17 -16.30 -11.21
N ALA A 46 8.87 -16.14 -11.44
CA ALA A 46 7.81 -16.82 -10.69
C ALA A 46 7.64 -18.31 -11.04
N GLY A 47 8.30 -18.81 -12.09
CA GLY A 47 8.15 -20.17 -12.56
C GLY A 47 6.76 -20.48 -13.14
N VAL A 48 6.11 -19.49 -13.77
CA VAL A 48 4.78 -19.63 -14.36
C VAL A 48 4.78 -19.24 -15.84
N HIS A 49 3.85 -19.81 -16.61
CA HIS A 49 3.77 -19.45 -18.02
C HIS A 49 3.26 -18.00 -18.19
N PRO A 50 3.86 -17.17 -19.09
CA PRO A 50 3.48 -15.79 -19.31
C PRO A 50 1.97 -15.56 -19.55
N THR A 51 1.31 -16.48 -20.27
CA THR A 51 -0.15 -16.39 -20.50
C THR A 51 -0.97 -16.41 -19.21
N THR A 52 -0.42 -17.00 -18.12
CA THR A 52 -1.09 -16.99 -16.81
C THR A 52 -1.12 -15.58 -16.24
N LEU A 53 -0.04 -14.81 -16.42
CA LEU A 53 0.02 -13.41 -16.00
C LEU A 53 -0.90 -12.56 -16.86
N TYR A 54 -0.79 -12.63 -18.19
CA TYR A 54 -1.62 -11.81 -19.11
C TYR A 54 -3.13 -12.03 -18.94
N ARG A 55 -3.55 -13.22 -18.51
CA ARG A 55 -4.96 -13.48 -18.22
C ARG A 55 -5.44 -12.76 -16.96
N ARG A 56 -4.57 -12.52 -16.00
CA ARG A 56 -4.91 -11.91 -14.71
C ARG A 56 -4.60 -10.41 -14.67
N TRP A 57 -3.45 -10.03 -15.20
CA TRP A 57 -2.98 -8.64 -15.24
C TRP A 57 -2.72 -8.24 -16.70
N ARG A 58 -3.47 -7.28 -17.18
CA ARG A 58 -3.33 -6.79 -18.55
C ARG A 58 -2.07 -5.97 -18.75
N THR A 59 -1.63 -5.29 -17.69
CA THR A 59 -0.46 -4.42 -17.69
C THR A 59 0.42 -4.69 -16.48
N ILE A 60 1.68 -4.30 -16.58
CA ILE A 60 2.60 -4.31 -15.44
C ILE A 60 2.08 -3.40 -14.31
N GLY A 61 1.44 -2.28 -14.65
CA GLY A 61 0.85 -1.36 -13.69
C GLY A 61 -0.26 -1.99 -12.84
N GLU A 62 -1.12 -2.84 -13.42
CA GLU A 62 -2.12 -3.59 -12.67
C GLU A 62 -1.49 -4.55 -11.66
N LEU A 63 -0.41 -5.23 -12.07
CA LEU A 63 0.32 -6.14 -11.18
C LEU A 63 1.02 -5.39 -10.04
N LEU A 64 1.75 -4.31 -10.36
CA LEU A 64 2.44 -3.51 -9.36
C LEU A 64 1.45 -2.89 -8.35
N ALA A 65 0.30 -2.43 -8.81
CA ALA A 65 -0.79 -1.95 -7.96
C ALA A 65 -1.27 -3.05 -6.99
N GLU A 66 -1.54 -4.26 -7.49
CA GLU A 66 -1.96 -5.38 -6.63
C GLU A 66 -0.87 -5.77 -5.62
N VAL A 67 0.40 -5.78 -6.01
CA VAL A 67 1.52 -6.08 -5.10
C VAL A 67 1.62 -5.00 -4.02
N ALA A 68 1.54 -3.72 -4.40
CA ALA A 68 1.60 -2.61 -3.46
C ALA A 68 0.45 -2.65 -2.44
N THR A 69 -0.79 -2.84 -2.91
CA THR A 69 -1.94 -2.90 -2.00
C THR A 69 -1.91 -4.12 -1.09
N SER A 70 -1.34 -5.24 -1.55
CA SER A 70 -1.23 -6.45 -0.73
C SER A 70 -0.32 -6.31 0.50
N ARG A 71 0.51 -5.27 0.57
CA ARG A 71 1.33 -4.98 1.76
C ARG A 71 0.52 -4.36 2.90
N PHE A 72 -0.56 -3.66 2.58
CA PHE A 72 -1.36 -2.86 3.51
C PHE A 72 -2.66 -3.55 3.93
N SER A 73 -2.99 -4.67 3.29
CA SER A 73 -4.15 -5.48 3.63
C SER A 73 -3.72 -6.58 4.60
N GLY A 74 -4.45 -6.77 5.69
CA GLY A 74 -4.29 -7.91 6.58
C GLY A 74 -4.47 -9.24 5.84
N GLU A 75 -4.17 -10.36 6.49
CA GLU A 75 -4.20 -11.71 5.88
C GLU A 75 -5.53 -12.04 5.15
N ASN A 76 -6.62 -11.41 5.54
CA ASN A 76 -7.97 -11.58 4.96
C ASN A 76 -8.41 -10.42 4.06
N GLY A 77 -7.53 -9.46 3.73
CA GLY A 77 -7.89 -8.24 2.99
C GLY A 77 -8.65 -7.21 3.84
N GLU A 78 -8.61 -7.35 5.16
CA GLU A 78 -9.23 -6.41 6.09
C GLU A 78 -8.41 -5.12 6.15
N LEU A 79 -9.12 -3.99 6.15
CA LEU A 79 -8.52 -2.68 6.35
C LEU A 79 -8.16 -2.52 7.83
N VAL A 80 -6.87 -2.62 8.13
CA VAL A 80 -6.38 -2.42 9.50
C VAL A 80 -6.13 -0.92 9.72
N VAL A 81 -6.84 -0.35 10.70
CA VAL A 81 -6.65 1.05 11.10
C VAL A 81 -6.41 1.12 12.61
N PRO A 82 -5.58 2.04 13.09
CA PRO A 82 -5.45 2.31 14.52
C PRO A 82 -6.77 2.77 15.13
N ASP A 83 -7.03 2.34 16.36
CA ASP A 83 -8.11 2.85 17.23
C ASP A 83 -7.56 3.01 18.65
N THR A 84 -6.88 4.13 18.89
CA THR A 84 -6.21 4.45 20.15
C THR A 84 -7.14 5.21 21.12
N GLY A 85 -8.37 5.49 20.69
CA GLY A 85 -9.33 6.27 21.44
C GLY A 85 -9.26 7.79 21.16
N SER A 86 -8.38 8.25 20.27
CA SER A 86 -8.30 9.66 19.84
C SER A 86 -7.78 9.77 18.41
N LEU A 87 -8.31 10.77 17.67
CA LEU A 87 -7.83 11.04 16.31
C LEU A 87 -6.32 11.33 16.27
N ARG A 88 -5.79 12.05 17.25
CA ARG A 88 -4.36 12.31 17.34
C ARG A 88 -3.55 11.01 17.39
N GLY A 89 -3.85 10.13 18.33
CA GLY A 89 -3.13 8.86 18.49
C GLY A 89 -3.30 7.93 17.29
N ASP A 90 -4.50 7.93 16.69
CA ASP A 90 -4.79 7.14 15.48
C ASP A 90 -3.92 7.62 14.31
N LEU A 91 -3.86 8.95 14.08
CA LEU A 91 -3.05 9.54 13.02
C LEU A 91 -1.55 9.39 13.25
N GLU A 92 -1.05 9.58 14.48
CA GLU A 92 0.36 9.38 14.83
C GLU A 92 0.78 7.93 14.53
N ARG A 93 0.03 6.95 15.04
CA ARG A 93 0.32 5.53 14.80
C ARG A 93 0.22 5.14 13.32
N TRP A 94 -0.78 5.65 12.62
CA TRP A 94 -0.94 5.40 11.20
C TRP A 94 0.19 6.00 10.37
N THR A 95 0.58 7.24 10.67
CA THR A 95 1.64 7.95 9.96
C THR A 95 3.00 7.28 10.19
N GLU A 96 3.28 6.79 11.39
CA GLU A 96 4.46 5.97 11.69
C GLU A 96 4.50 4.74 10.77
N GLY A 97 3.41 4.00 10.66
CA GLY A 97 3.32 2.83 9.76
C GLY A 97 3.49 3.20 8.28
N VAL A 98 2.99 4.37 7.85
CA VAL A 98 3.24 4.88 6.48
C VAL A 98 4.73 5.15 6.28
N VAL A 99 5.40 5.73 7.26
CA VAL A 99 6.84 6.02 7.19
C VAL A 99 7.66 4.74 7.16
N ASP A 100 7.32 3.75 7.96
CA ASP A 100 7.98 2.44 7.92
C ASP A 100 7.92 1.83 6.52
N ASP A 101 6.75 1.90 5.86
CA ASP A 101 6.60 1.43 4.47
C ASP A 101 7.40 2.26 3.46
N LEU A 102 7.49 3.58 3.65
CA LEU A 102 8.21 4.49 2.75
C LEU A 102 9.73 4.48 2.96
N THR A 103 10.20 4.06 4.13
CA THR A 103 11.62 3.93 4.45
C THR A 103 12.15 2.51 4.23
N ASP A 104 11.26 1.51 4.15
CA ASP A 104 11.62 0.17 3.73
C ASP A 104 12.08 0.14 2.27
N PRO A 105 13.30 -0.38 1.97
CA PRO A 105 13.83 -0.39 0.60
C PRO A 105 12.92 -1.06 -0.43
N GLU A 106 12.23 -2.14 -0.04
CA GLU A 106 11.27 -2.83 -0.92
C GLU A 106 10.01 -1.98 -1.13
N GLY A 107 9.51 -1.34 -0.07
CA GLY A 107 8.34 -0.48 -0.10
C GLY A 107 8.51 0.71 -1.03
N ILE A 108 9.60 1.43 -0.88
CA ILE A 108 9.87 2.62 -1.72
C ILE A 108 10.18 2.23 -3.18
N ALA A 109 10.87 1.11 -3.43
CA ALA A 109 11.11 0.62 -4.78
C ALA A 109 9.79 0.28 -5.49
N LEU A 110 8.88 -0.41 -4.80
CA LEU A 110 7.56 -0.75 -5.32
C LEU A 110 6.71 0.49 -5.60
N LEU A 111 6.73 1.48 -4.71
CA LEU A 111 6.02 2.75 -4.92
C LEU A 111 6.55 3.49 -6.14
N ARG A 112 7.88 3.61 -6.29
CA ARG A 112 8.52 4.23 -7.46
C ARG A 112 8.16 3.50 -8.75
N ALA A 113 8.18 2.16 -8.74
CA ALA A 113 7.78 1.34 -9.87
C ALA A 113 6.30 1.56 -10.23
N ALA A 114 5.41 1.65 -9.25
CA ALA A 114 3.99 1.91 -9.47
C ALA A 114 3.74 3.32 -10.03
N ILE A 115 4.49 4.34 -9.58
CA ILE A 115 4.43 5.69 -10.14
C ILE A 115 4.92 5.68 -11.59
N GLY A 116 6.04 5.04 -11.89
CA GLY A 116 6.60 4.90 -13.24
C GLY A 116 5.70 4.14 -14.22
N ALA A 117 4.93 3.17 -13.73
CA ALA A 117 3.96 2.41 -14.53
C ALA A 117 2.70 3.21 -14.92
N GLY A 118 2.55 4.44 -14.42
CA GLY A 118 1.51 5.38 -14.81
C GLY A 118 0.34 5.50 -13.83
N GLY A 119 -0.55 6.46 -14.11
CA GLY A 119 -1.55 6.96 -13.17
C GLY A 119 -2.57 5.94 -12.64
N PHE A 120 -2.77 4.79 -13.27
CA PHE A 120 -3.62 3.74 -12.70
C PHE A 120 -2.95 3.08 -11.49
N ALA A 121 -1.68 2.65 -11.64
CA ALA A 121 -0.95 1.97 -10.57
C ALA A 121 -0.72 2.90 -9.36
N SER A 122 -0.32 4.15 -9.60
CA SER A 122 -0.12 5.12 -8.53
C SER A 122 -1.41 5.46 -7.77
N ARG A 123 -2.55 5.59 -8.48
CA ARG A 123 -3.85 5.80 -7.81
C ARG A 123 -4.26 4.60 -6.98
N ALA A 124 -4.07 3.37 -7.48
CA ALA A 124 -4.41 2.16 -6.74
C ALA A 124 -3.62 2.05 -5.44
N CYS A 125 -2.33 2.42 -5.42
CA CYS A 125 -1.53 2.46 -4.19
C CYS A 125 -2.10 3.42 -3.13
N MET A 126 -2.84 4.45 -3.54
CA MET A 126 -3.41 5.44 -2.62
C MET A 126 -4.82 5.08 -2.14
N VAL A 127 -5.54 4.17 -2.81
CA VAL A 127 -6.92 3.81 -2.45
C VAL A 127 -7.01 3.32 -1.01
N ASP A 128 -6.16 2.39 -0.60
CA ASP A 128 -6.18 1.84 0.76
C ASP A 128 -5.79 2.89 1.80
N ARG A 129 -4.84 3.77 1.49
CA ARG A 129 -4.46 4.88 2.39
C ARG A 129 -5.60 5.87 2.61
N HIS A 130 -6.35 6.19 1.55
CA HIS A 130 -7.56 7.01 1.67
C HIS A 130 -8.65 6.32 2.48
N ALA A 131 -8.84 5.01 2.28
CA ALA A 131 -9.81 4.24 3.05
C ALA A 131 -9.44 4.16 4.54
N GLN A 132 -8.15 4.01 4.87
CA GLN A 132 -7.65 4.04 6.25
C GLN A 132 -7.90 5.40 6.90
N LEU A 133 -7.56 6.50 6.21
CA LEU A 133 -7.86 7.85 6.70
C LEU A 133 -9.36 8.06 6.91
N ALA A 134 -10.19 7.66 5.94
CA ALA A 134 -11.64 7.76 6.07
C ALA A 134 -12.16 7.04 7.31
N ALA A 135 -11.71 5.81 7.56
CA ALA A 135 -12.11 5.02 8.72
C ALA A 135 -11.72 5.69 10.05
N MET A 136 -10.49 6.22 10.16
CA MET A 136 -10.07 6.95 11.37
C MET A 136 -10.88 8.23 11.60
N LEU A 137 -11.19 8.98 10.54
CA LEU A 137 -12.05 10.15 10.62
C LEU A 137 -13.48 9.77 11.01
N ASP A 138 -14.01 8.64 10.53
CA ASP A 138 -15.33 8.13 10.92
C ASP A 138 -15.35 7.69 12.39
N HIS A 139 -14.29 7.09 12.91
CA HIS A 139 -14.16 6.81 14.35
C HIS A 139 -14.23 8.09 15.18
N GLU A 140 -13.51 9.15 14.78
CA GLU A 140 -13.56 10.44 15.49
C GLU A 140 -14.95 11.09 15.40
N ARG A 141 -15.59 11.03 14.24
CA ARG A 141 -16.96 11.53 14.07
C ARG A 141 -17.95 10.77 14.98
N ALA A 142 -17.80 9.46 15.10
CA ALA A 142 -18.61 8.63 16.00
C ALA A 142 -18.39 8.97 17.48
N ARG A 143 -17.18 9.46 17.84
CA ARG A 143 -16.86 9.98 19.18
C ARG A 143 -17.39 11.42 19.43
N GLY A 144 -18.01 12.02 18.41
CA GLY A 144 -18.56 13.40 18.48
C GLY A 144 -17.58 14.50 18.10
N GLY A 145 -16.40 14.15 17.57
CA GLY A 145 -15.41 15.09 17.07
C GLY A 145 -15.77 15.67 15.71
N THR A 146 -15.28 16.89 15.45
CA THR A 146 -15.34 17.50 14.13
C THR A 146 -14.14 17.07 13.31
N VAL A 147 -14.38 16.62 12.09
CA VAL A 147 -13.33 16.08 11.20
C VAL A 147 -13.40 16.74 9.82
N PRO A 148 -12.25 16.94 9.16
CA PRO A 148 -12.20 17.47 7.80
C PRO A 148 -12.66 16.41 6.77
N GLU A 149 -12.75 16.86 5.52
CA GLU A 149 -12.86 15.97 4.37
C GLU A 149 -11.62 15.09 4.22
N VAL A 150 -11.82 13.83 3.84
CA VAL A 150 -10.73 12.85 3.70
C VAL A 150 -9.68 13.29 2.68
N GLY A 151 -10.08 13.95 1.60
CA GLY A 151 -9.14 14.48 0.60
C GLY A 151 -8.18 15.50 1.20
N ARG A 152 -8.71 16.45 2.02
CA ARG A 152 -7.88 17.43 2.73
C ARG A 152 -6.90 16.76 3.72
N ALA A 153 -7.36 15.73 4.42
CA ALA A 153 -6.49 14.97 5.30
C ALA A 153 -5.37 14.26 4.53
N ALA A 154 -5.70 13.64 3.40
CA ALA A 154 -4.73 12.99 2.53
C ALA A 154 -3.70 14.00 1.98
N ASP A 155 -4.13 15.14 1.45
CA ASP A 155 -3.23 16.17 0.91
C ASP A 155 -2.26 16.69 1.97
N THR A 156 -2.74 16.88 3.21
CA THR A 156 -1.94 17.47 4.28
C THR A 156 -1.02 16.46 4.95
N LEU A 157 -1.42 15.20 5.07
CA LEU A 157 -0.64 14.16 5.75
C LEU A 157 0.22 13.36 4.77
N LEU A 158 -0.37 12.84 3.68
CA LEU A 158 0.38 12.00 2.72
C LEU A 158 1.27 12.82 1.80
N GLY A 159 0.84 14.02 1.40
CA GLY A 159 1.61 14.85 0.46
C GLY A 159 3.06 15.09 0.91
N PRO A 160 3.30 15.62 2.12
CA PRO A 160 4.65 15.85 2.62
C PRO A 160 5.48 14.57 2.77
N LEU A 161 4.86 13.46 3.21
CA LEU A 161 5.51 12.16 3.36
C LEU A 161 5.99 11.62 2.03
N LEU A 162 5.10 11.58 1.04
CA LEU A 162 5.40 11.12 -0.31
C LEU A 162 6.42 12.01 -1.00
N TYR A 163 6.33 13.34 -0.83
CA TYR A 163 7.30 14.25 -1.38
C TYR A 163 8.71 13.97 -0.85
N ARG A 164 8.88 13.83 0.46
CA ARG A 164 10.17 13.47 1.04
C ARG A 164 10.69 12.12 0.57
N ALA A 165 9.85 11.09 0.64
CA ALA A 165 10.27 9.72 0.30
C ALA A 165 10.62 9.53 -1.18
N VAL A 166 9.91 10.21 -2.08
CA VAL A 166 10.05 9.98 -3.53
C VAL A 166 11.01 10.96 -4.18
N PHE A 167 11.01 12.24 -3.75
CA PHE A 167 11.66 13.33 -4.48
C PHE A 167 12.83 13.97 -3.73
N THR A 168 13.15 13.55 -2.51
CA THR A 168 14.25 14.12 -1.74
C THR A 168 15.06 13.04 -1.03
N ASP A 169 16.27 13.41 -0.58
CA ASP A 169 17.10 12.58 0.30
C ASP A 169 16.94 12.98 1.78
N LEU A 170 15.91 13.77 2.10
CA LEU A 170 15.67 14.22 3.46
C LEU A 170 15.14 13.08 4.32
N GLN A 171 15.72 12.93 5.50
CA GLN A 171 15.29 11.90 6.45
C GLN A 171 13.86 12.16 6.96
N ILE A 172 13.08 11.09 7.05
CA ILE A 172 11.75 11.10 7.67
C ILE A 172 11.92 10.55 9.08
N GLY A 173 12.14 11.45 10.06
CA GLY A 173 12.28 11.06 11.46
C GLY A 173 10.97 11.19 12.24
N PRO A 174 10.85 10.54 13.43
CA PRO A 174 9.65 10.55 14.26
C PRO A 174 9.17 11.96 14.62
N ASP A 175 10.08 12.84 15.01
CA ASP A 175 9.74 14.21 15.42
C ASP A 175 9.07 14.99 14.28
N TRP A 176 9.59 14.84 13.06
CA TRP A 176 9.00 15.49 11.89
C TRP A 176 7.62 14.92 11.56
N VAL A 177 7.41 13.62 11.73
CA VAL A 177 6.12 12.95 11.56
C VAL A 177 5.07 13.52 12.53
N HIS A 178 5.45 13.64 13.81
CA HIS A 178 4.58 14.22 14.83
C HIS A 178 4.28 15.71 14.54
N ASP A 179 5.24 16.45 13.99
CA ASP A 179 5.03 17.84 13.57
C ASP A 179 4.02 17.94 12.43
N VAL A 180 4.05 17.04 11.45
CA VAL A 180 3.07 16.98 10.35
C VAL A 180 1.66 16.72 10.91
N VAL A 181 1.50 15.73 11.79
CA VAL A 181 0.21 15.44 12.42
C VAL A 181 -0.28 16.60 13.27
N ARG A 182 0.61 17.22 14.05
CA ARG A 182 0.28 18.41 14.88
C ARG A 182 -0.19 19.56 14.01
N ALA A 183 0.54 19.92 12.96
CA ALA A 183 0.18 20.98 12.04
C ALA A 183 -1.21 20.75 11.38
N PHE A 184 -1.49 19.49 11.00
CA PHE A 184 -2.81 19.12 10.50
C PHE A 184 -3.91 19.37 11.52
N LEU A 185 -3.76 18.90 12.76
CA LEU A 185 -4.76 19.03 13.82
C LEU A 185 -4.97 20.51 14.25
N ASP A 186 -3.90 21.30 14.31
CA ASP A 186 -3.99 22.72 14.67
C ASP A 186 -4.68 23.54 13.57
N GLY A 187 -4.45 23.19 12.29
CA GLY A 187 -5.14 23.79 11.16
C GLY A 187 -6.65 23.52 11.11
N GLN A 188 -7.16 22.52 11.86
CA GLN A 188 -8.59 22.25 11.99
C GLN A 188 -9.28 23.15 13.03
N ARG A 189 -8.52 23.74 13.97
CA ARG A 189 -9.06 24.60 15.05
C ARG A 189 -9.30 26.05 14.64
N THR A 190 -8.72 26.46 13.51
CA THR A 190 -8.72 27.84 13.02
C THR A 190 -9.63 28.08 11.82
N GLY A 191 -10.35 27.09 11.36
CA GLY A 191 -11.33 27.16 10.25
C GLY A 191 -12.72 26.80 10.70
#